data_adb9f7c08719992e5fe6ff332bb5cf23
#
_entry.id   adb9f7c08719992e5fe6ff332bb5cf23
#
_cell.length_a   1.000
_cell.length_b   1.000
_cell.length_c   1.000
_cell.angle_alpha   90.00
_cell.angle_beta   90.00
_cell.angle_gamma   90.00
#
_symmetry.space_group_name_H-M   'P 1'
#
loop_
_entity.id
_entity.type
_entity.pdbx_description
1 polymer ?
#
loop_
_entity_poly.entity_id
_entity_poly.type
_entity_poly.pdbx_seq_one_letter_code
_entity_poly.pdbx_strand_id
1 'polypeptide(L)'
;MEKDGFKFWIDRLGFNATLFDVIRIDHFRAFDTYWKIPATCPTAVEGAWIEAPGYALFDTIYKQLPNINIIAEDLGDLRPQVLQLRDHYKLPGMKIFQFEFPIYPDGSGRMPKPISPTFVENSVAYTGTHDNQTTMGWFASLKAASQEQLAIFLKPFTGTVAEQLIQLTLQSAVKFAILPMQDLLSLDDTARMNVPGTIGSPNWEWKLKDFSAFETMIKKIKTW
;
A
#
# COMPACT_ATOMS: atom_id res chain seq x y z
N MET A 1 16.32 17.06 15.12
CA MET A 1 16.79 15.89 14.36
C MET A 1 18.01 16.22 13.48
N GLU A 2 17.98 17.23 12.62
CA GLU A 2 19.14 17.58 11.77
C GLU A 2 20.39 17.94 12.61
N LYS A 3 20.23 18.69 13.71
CA LYS A 3 21.31 19.08 14.62
C LYS A 3 22.02 17.91 15.31
N ASP A 4 21.36 16.77 15.45
CA ASP A 4 21.90 15.55 16.05
C ASP A 4 22.26 14.49 15.01
N GLY A 5 22.35 14.88 13.72
CA GLY A 5 22.65 13.98 12.62
C GLY A 5 21.55 12.93 12.36
N PHE A 6 20.30 13.27 12.64
CA PHE A 6 19.15 12.39 12.48
C PHE A 6 19.22 11.10 13.30
N LYS A 7 19.88 11.15 14.45
CA LYS A 7 20.17 9.97 15.28
C LYS A 7 18.95 9.07 15.51
N PHE A 8 17.77 9.64 15.76
CA PHE A 8 16.54 8.87 15.94
C PHE A 8 16.22 7.95 14.74
N TRP A 9 16.35 8.47 13.51
CA TRP A 9 16.08 7.68 12.31
C TRP A 9 17.16 6.65 12.06
N ILE A 10 18.41 7.00 12.27
CA ILE A 10 19.54 6.08 12.09
C ILE A 10 19.45 4.91 13.06
N ASP A 11 19.22 5.17 14.34
CA ASP A 11 19.08 4.12 15.36
C ASP A 11 17.86 3.23 15.07
N ARG A 12 16.73 3.83 14.73
CA ARG A 12 15.50 3.08 14.40
C ARG A 12 15.67 2.19 13.18
N LEU A 13 16.16 2.74 12.08
CA LEU A 13 16.33 1.98 10.85
C LEU A 13 17.45 0.96 10.97
N GLY A 14 18.56 1.31 11.62
CA GLY A 14 19.67 0.41 11.89
C GLY A 14 19.24 -0.80 12.71
N PHE A 15 18.48 -0.59 13.78
CA PHE A 15 17.91 -1.70 14.57
C PHE A 15 16.96 -2.58 13.73
N ASN A 16 16.02 -1.97 13.00
CA ASN A 16 15.10 -2.74 12.17
C ASN A 16 15.82 -3.53 11.06
N ALA A 17 16.90 -3.00 10.50
CA ALA A 17 17.70 -3.69 9.50
C ALA A 17 18.43 -4.94 10.05
N THR A 18 18.54 -5.10 11.37
CA THR A 18 19.01 -6.36 11.99
C THR A 18 17.93 -7.44 12.06
N LEU A 19 16.67 -7.07 11.90
CA LEU A 19 15.52 -7.97 12.03
C LEU A 19 14.85 -8.27 10.68
N PHE A 20 14.93 -7.35 9.72
CA PHE A 20 14.20 -7.41 8.46
C PHE A 20 15.11 -7.09 7.28
N ASP A 21 14.96 -7.84 6.19
CA ASP A 21 15.69 -7.62 4.93
C ASP A 21 15.21 -6.38 4.17
N VAL A 22 13.93 -6.01 4.33
CA VAL A 22 13.29 -4.86 3.69
C VAL A 22 12.39 -4.15 4.69
N ILE A 23 12.49 -2.83 4.76
CA ILE A 23 11.73 -1.99 5.68
C ILE A 23 10.76 -1.11 4.88
N ARG A 24 9.46 -1.19 5.15
CA ARG A 24 8.48 -0.25 4.63
C ARG A 24 8.41 0.99 5.53
N ILE A 25 8.63 2.16 4.95
CA ILE A 25 8.41 3.43 5.64
C ILE A 25 7.02 3.95 5.28
N ASP A 26 6.20 4.08 6.31
CA ASP A 26 4.83 4.59 6.22
C ASP A 26 4.82 6.12 6.06
N HIS A 27 3.80 6.64 5.36
CA HIS A 27 3.60 8.06 5.13
C HIS A 27 4.85 8.78 4.59
N PHE A 28 5.45 8.24 3.53
CA PHE A 28 6.71 8.72 2.96
C PHE A 28 6.66 10.21 2.56
N ARG A 29 5.48 10.74 2.19
CA ARG A 29 5.32 12.17 1.87
C ARG A 29 5.80 13.11 2.98
N ALA A 30 5.78 12.66 4.24
CA ALA A 30 6.20 13.48 5.37
C ALA A 30 7.69 13.83 5.37
N PHE A 31 8.50 13.13 4.55
CA PHE A 31 9.92 13.47 4.37
C PHE A 31 10.14 14.62 3.37
N ASP A 32 9.10 14.97 2.60
CA ASP A 32 9.07 16.14 1.75
C ASP A 32 8.37 17.31 2.44
N THR A 33 7.13 17.11 2.89
CA THR A 33 6.37 18.07 3.70
C THR A 33 5.47 17.36 4.70
N TYR A 34 5.30 17.99 5.87
CA TYR A 34 4.34 17.54 6.88
C TYR A 34 3.42 18.65 7.33
N TRP A 35 2.22 18.29 7.74
CA TRP A 35 1.24 19.22 8.27
C TRP A 35 1.52 19.47 9.75
N LYS A 36 1.94 20.68 10.10
CA LYS A 36 2.23 21.09 11.48
C LYS A 36 1.00 21.73 12.11
N ILE A 37 0.53 21.15 13.18
CA ILE A 37 -0.62 21.61 13.95
C ILE A 37 -0.13 22.25 15.26
N PRO A 38 -0.60 23.46 15.65
CA PRO A 38 -0.32 23.98 16.97
C PRO A 38 -0.84 23.06 18.07
N ALA A 39 -0.06 22.85 19.14
CA ALA A 39 -0.44 21.93 20.22
C ALA A 39 -1.73 22.33 20.95
N THR A 40 -2.16 23.58 20.82
CA THR A 40 -3.40 24.13 21.41
C THR A 40 -4.63 23.93 20.53
N CYS A 41 -4.48 23.49 19.27
CA CYS A 41 -5.62 23.27 18.38
C CYS A 41 -6.34 21.96 18.74
N PRO A 42 -7.68 21.99 18.88
CA PRO A 42 -8.46 20.80 19.19
C PRO A 42 -8.60 19.84 18.02
N THR A 43 -8.35 20.31 16.81
CA THR A 43 -8.48 19.52 15.55
C THR A 43 -7.29 19.79 14.64
N ALA A 44 -7.15 18.96 13.58
CA ALA A 44 -6.09 19.11 12.57
C ALA A 44 -6.43 20.13 11.47
N VAL A 45 -7.53 20.87 11.57
CA VAL A 45 -7.99 21.82 10.54
C VAL A 45 -7.06 23.02 10.42
N GLU A 46 -6.59 23.54 11.56
CA GLU A 46 -5.67 24.68 11.61
C GLU A 46 -4.22 24.19 11.67
N GLY A 47 -3.43 24.59 10.70
CA GLY A 47 -2.02 24.19 10.63
C GLY A 47 -1.30 24.85 9.46
N ALA A 48 -0.09 24.39 9.18
CA ALA A 48 0.71 24.83 8.06
C ALA A 48 1.56 23.68 7.51
N TRP A 49 1.74 23.62 6.20
CA TRP A 49 2.70 22.74 5.58
C TRP A 49 4.12 23.22 5.84
N ILE A 50 4.95 22.33 6.34
CA ILE A 50 6.36 22.60 6.64
C ILE A 50 7.22 21.68 5.78
N GLU A 51 8.22 22.26 5.11
CA GLU A 51 9.24 21.52 4.38
C GLU A 51 10.05 20.65 5.35
N ALA A 52 10.29 19.40 4.96
CA ALA A 52 11.12 18.47 5.70
C ALA A 52 12.49 18.32 5.03
N PRO A 53 13.57 18.07 5.78
CA PRO A 53 14.92 17.89 5.23
C PRO A 53 15.13 16.48 4.66
N GLY A 54 14.24 16.02 3.76
CA GLY A 54 14.22 14.65 3.26
C GLY A 54 15.53 14.22 2.62
N TYR A 55 16.09 15.03 1.73
CA TYR A 55 17.37 14.72 1.08
C TYR A 55 18.51 14.59 2.11
N ALA A 56 18.66 15.54 3.03
CA ALA A 56 19.70 15.48 4.06
C ALA A 56 19.54 14.25 4.98
N LEU A 57 18.30 13.88 5.29
CA LEU A 57 18.01 12.67 6.05
C LEU A 57 18.42 11.40 5.29
N PHE A 58 17.96 11.22 4.06
CA PHE A 58 18.26 10.02 3.28
C PHE A 58 19.72 9.91 2.86
N ASP A 59 20.41 11.03 2.59
CA ASP A 59 21.88 11.07 2.42
C ASP A 59 22.59 10.52 3.66
N THR A 60 22.13 10.92 4.85
CA THR A 60 22.68 10.44 6.12
C THR A 60 22.38 8.96 6.33
N ILE A 61 21.14 8.51 6.02
CA ILE A 61 20.74 7.10 6.11
C ILE A 61 21.67 6.24 5.23
N TYR A 62 21.78 6.55 3.95
CA TYR A 62 22.60 5.73 3.04
C TYR A 62 24.10 5.82 3.28
N LYS A 63 24.57 6.91 3.87
CA LYS A 63 25.96 7.02 4.35
C LYS A 63 26.26 6.08 5.51
N GLN A 64 25.31 5.92 6.44
CA GLN A 64 25.53 5.12 7.67
C GLN A 64 25.00 3.68 7.53
N LEU A 65 24.01 3.45 6.70
CA LEU A 65 23.34 2.18 6.46
C LEU A 65 23.29 1.88 4.94
N PRO A 66 24.45 1.69 4.28
CA PRO A 66 24.54 1.65 2.81
C PRO A 66 23.78 0.50 2.15
N ASN A 67 23.49 -0.56 2.90
CA ASN A 67 22.82 -1.77 2.38
C ASN A 67 21.37 -1.87 2.80
N ILE A 68 20.78 -0.80 3.38
CA ILE A 68 19.37 -0.83 3.80
C ILE A 68 18.45 -0.85 2.60
N ASN A 69 17.47 -1.75 2.62
CA ASN A 69 16.41 -1.79 1.61
C ASN A 69 15.13 -1.14 2.18
N ILE A 70 14.65 -0.11 1.50
CA ILE A 70 13.48 0.66 1.93
C ILE A 70 12.43 0.65 0.82
N ILE A 71 11.18 0.40 1.21
CA ILE A 71 9.97 0.63 0.41
C ILE A 71 9.33 1.92 0.91
N ALA A 72 8.99 2.83 -0.01
CA ALA A 72 8.29 4.06 0.31
C ALA A 72 6.78 3.86 0.18
N GLU A 73 6.02 4.11 1.26
CA GLU A 73 4.57 4.25 1.14
C GLU A 73 4.26 5.64 0.56
N ASP A 74 4.01 5.67 -0.74
CA ASP A 74 3.78 6.86 -1.57
C ASP A 74 2.35 6.90 -2.10
N LEU A 75 1.40 6.66 -1.22
CA LEU A 75 -0.04 6.66 -1.55
C LEU A 75 -0.69 8.02 -1.23
N GLY A 76 -1.89 8.23 -1.78
CA GLY A 76 -2.70 9.41 -1.54
C GLY A 76 -2.39 10.59 -2.47
N ASP A 77 -2.71 11.80 -2.01
CA ASP A 77 -2.48 13.04 -2.76
C ASP A 77 -1.03 13.51 -2.58
N LEU A 78 -0.22 13.31 -3.62
CA LEU A 78 1.21 13.57 -3.60
C LEU A 78 1.56 14.75 -4.52
N ARG A 79 2.36 15.67 -4.01
CA ARG A 79 3.02 16.65 -4.86
C ARG A 79 4.23 16.02 -5.59
N PRO A 80 4.64 16.54 -6.76
CA PRO A 80 5.72 15.95 -7.56
C PRO A 80 7.05 15.78 -6.82
N GLN A 81 7.34 16.62 -5.84
CA GLN A 81 8.58 16.57 -5.04
C GLN A 81 8.71 15.30 -4.21
N VAL A 82 7.60 14.73 -3.74
CA VAL A 82 7.58 13.43 -3.03
C VAL A 82 8.10 12.32 -3.96
N LEU A 83 7.61 12.29 -5.20
CA LEU A 83 8.04 11.33 -6.20
C LEU A 83 9.51 11.54 -6.60
N GLN A 84 9.94 12.81 -6.73
CA GLN A 84 11.34 13.15 -7.00
C GLN A 84 12.27 12.66 -5.89
N LEU A 85 11.88 12.85 -4.62
CA LEU A 85 12.65 12.34 -3.46
C LEU A 85 12.74 10.81 -3.49
N ARG A 86 11.61 10.11 -3.68
CA ARG A 86 11.56 8.65 -3.81
C ARG A 86 12.48 8.14 -4.92
N ASP A 87 12.35 8.73 -6.11
CA ASP A 87 13.05 8.29 -7.31
C ASP A 87 14.56 8.60 -7.25
N HIS A 88 14.95 9.69 -6.59
CA HIS A 88 16.35 10.04 -6.36
C HIS A 88 17.10 8.93 -5.63
N TYR A 89 16.47 8.33 -4.60
CA TYR A 89 17.04 7.21 -3.85
C TYR A 89 16.62 5.84 -4.41
N LYS A 90 15.93 5.80 -5.56
CA LYS A 90 15.46 4.58 -6.24
C LYS A 90 14.63 3.68 -5.33
N LEU A 91 13.85 4.27 -4.43
CA LEU A 91 12.99 3.52 -3.52
C LEU A 91 11.80 2.93 -4.31
N PRO A 92 11.49 1.64 -4.13
CA PRO A 92 10.24 1.09 -4.62
C PRO A 92 9.05 1.81 -3.99
N GLY A 93 8.12 2.28 -4.82
CA GLY A 93 6.83 2.78 -4.37
C GLY A 93 5.79 1.66 -4.24
N MET A 94 4.61 1.99 -3.71
CA MET A 94 3.52 1.05 -3.54
C MET A 94 2.44 1.22 -4.61
N LYS A 95 1.87 0.10 -5.05
CA LYS A 95 0.73 0.01 -5.96
C LYS A 95 -0.36 -0.86 -5.33
N ILE A 96 -1.53 -0.27 -5.10
CA ILE A 96 -2.69 -0.98 -4.54
C ILE A 96 -3.72 -1.12 -5.65
N PHE A 97 -4.02 -2.36 -6.05
CA PHE A 97 -4.92 -2.61 -7.17
C PHE A 97 -6.30 -1.96 -7.00
N GLN A 98 -6.86 -1.95 -5.80
CA GLN A 98 -8.15 -1.29 -5.54
C GLN A 98 -8.14 0.20 -5.92
N PHE A 99 -6.98 0.88 -5.88
CA PHE A 99 -6.83 2.29 -6.25
C PHE A 99 -6.53 2.51 -7.73
N GLU A 100 -6.03 1.49 -8.42
CA GLU A 100 -5.72 1.57 -9.84
C GLU A 100 -6.97 1.47 -10.74
N PHE A 101 -8.11 1.03 -10.19
CA PHE A 101 -9.38 1.04 -10.89
C PHE A 101 -10.10 2.38 -10.66
N PRO A 102 -10.23 3.25 -11.69
CA PRO A 102 -10.96 4.50 -11.56
C PRO A 102 -12.46 4.21 -11.48
N ILE A 103 -12.93 3.99 -10.27
CA ILE A 103 -14.33 3.81 -9.95
C ILE A 103 -14.90 5.19 -9.66
N TYR A 104 -15.69 5.70 -10.60
CA TYR A 104 -16.32 7.00 -10.43
C TYR A 104 -17.50 6.89 -9.45
N PRO A 105 -17.56 7.75 -8.40
CA PRO A 105 -18.65 7.72 -7.42
C PRO A 105 -20.05 7.96 -8.03
N ASP A 106 -20.11 8.65 -9.18
CA ASP A 106 -21.35 8.95 -9.90
C ASP A 106 -21.92 7.75 -10.68
N GLY A 107 -21.17 6.65 -10.77
CA GLY A 107 -21.58 5.48 -11.54
C GLY A 107 -21.65 5.72 -13.05
N SER A 108 -21.03 6.80 -13.56
CA SER A 108 -21.06 7.17 -14.98
C SER A 108 -20.41 6.15 -15.92
N GLY A 109 -19.85 5.06 -15.37
CA GLY A 109 -19.39 3.92 -16.16
C GLY A 109 -18.37 4.26 -17.24
N ARG A 110 -17.63 5.35 -17.08
CA ARG A 110 -16.50 5.60 -17.97
C ARG A 110 -15.49 4.49 -17.74
N MET A 111 -15.34 3.66 -18.77
CA MET A 111 -14.23 2.69 -18.78
C MET A 111 -12.97 3.42 -18.34
N PRO A 112 -12.25 2.90 -17.32
CA PRO A 112 -10.89 3.29 -17.17
C PRO A 112 -10.24 3.16 -18.55
N LYS A 113 -9.38 4.10 -18.89
CA LYS A 113 -8.36 3.83 -19.93
C LYS A 113 -7.86 2.43 -19.62
N PRO A 114 -7.71 1.55 -20.63
CA PRO A 114 -7.31 0.19 -20.35
C PRO A 114 -6.22 0.30 -19.30
N ILE A 115 -6.41 -0.36 -18.16
CA ILE A 115 -5.38 -0.41 -17.13
C ILE A 115 -4.25 -1.10 -17.87
N SER A 116 -3.47 -0.28 -18.58
CA SER A 116 -2.11 -0.67 -18.87
C SER A 116 -1.48 -0.59 -17.51
N PRO A 117 -1.21 -1.72 -16.86
CA PRO A 117 -0.48 -1.72 -15.63
C PRO A 117 0.92 -1.24 -15.99
N THR A 118 1.11 0.08 -16.05
CA THR A 118 2.42 0.70 -16.00
C THR A 118 2.92 0.53 -14.57
N PHE A 119 2.90 -0.72 -14.09
CA PHE A 119 3.64 -1.07 -12.91
C PHE A 119 5.10 -0.97 -13.27
N VAL A 120 5.72 0.06 -12.74
CA VAL A 120 7.16 0.23 -12.84
C VAL A 120 7.79 -0.95 -12.12
N GLU A 121 8.76 -1.62 -12.75
CA GLU A 121 9.48 -2.75 -12.17
C GLU A 121 9.92 -2.46 -10.72
N ASN A 122 10.40 -1.25 -10.45
CA ASN A 122 10.80 -0.81 -9.12
C ASN A 122 9.59 -0.39 -8.25
N SER A 123 8.64 -1.28 -8.06
CA SER A 123 7.48 -1.06 -7.20
C SER A 123 7.06 -2.35 -6.47
N VAL A 124 6.18 -2.19 -5.49
CA VAL A 124 5.56 -3.28 -4.74
C VAL A 124 4.06 -3.22 -4.94
N ALA A 125 3.47 -4.30 -5.45
CA ALA A 125 2.04 -4.39 -5.69
C ALA A 125 1.31 -5.13 -4.58
N TYR A 126 0.10 -4.67 -4.28
CA TYR A 126 -0.81 -5.25 -3.29
C TYR A 126 -2.20 -5.38 -3.91
N THR A 127 -2.95 -6.43 -3.58
CA THR A 127 -4.40 -6.46 -3.82
C THR A 127 -5.11 -5.48 -2.90
N GLY A 128 -4.66 -5.36 -1.67
CA GLY A 128 -5.06 -4.40 -0.64
C GLY A 128 -4.05 -4.42 0.51
N THR A 129 -4.11 -3.44 1.41
CA THR A 129 -3.31 -3.38 2.64
C THR A 129 -4.20 -3.62 3.86
N HIS A 130 -3.61 -3.55 5.08
CA HIS A 130 -4.36 -3.63 6.32
C HIS A 130 -5.44 -2.53 6.48
N ASP A 131 -5.29 -1.40 5.80
CA ASP A 131 -6.23 -0.28 5.84
C ASP A 131 -7.35 -0.38 4.80
N ASN A 132 -7.16 -1.23 3.79
CA ASN A 132 -8.17 -1.43 2.76
C ASN A 132 -9.28 -2.39 3.25
N GLN A 133 -10.41 -2.35 2.56
CA GLN A 133 -11.36 -3.47 2.60
C GLN A 133 -10.68 -4.72 2.07
N THR A 134 -11.16 -5.91 2.45
CA THR A 134 -10.79 -7.11 1.71
C THR A 134 -11.21 -6.96 0.25
N THR A 135 -10.53 -7.63 -0.69
CA THR A 135 -10.92 -7.54 -2.11
C THR A 135 -12.38 -7.92 -2.35
N MET A 136 -12.88 -8.95 -1.65
CA MET A 136 -14.28 -9.37 -1.75
C MET A 136 -15.23 -8.32 -1.17
N GLY A 137 -14.91 -7.73 -0.03
CA GLY A 137 -15.71 -6.66 0.60
C GLY A 137 -15.71 -5.39 -0.26
N TRP A 138 -14.54 -4.99 -0.75
CA TRP A 138 -14.42 -3.87 -1.70
C TRP A 138 -15.29 -4.08 -2.94
N PHE A 139 -15.18 -5.23 -3.60
CA PHE A 139 -15.99 -5.55 -4.78
C PHE A 139 -17.50 -5.49 -4.47
N ALA A 140 -17.93 -6.07 -3.35
CA ALA A 140 -19.33 -6.04 -2.93
C ALA A 140 -19.83 -4.63 -2.65
N SER A 141 -18.96 -3.71 -2.24
CA SER A 141 -19.33 -2.29 -1.98
C SER A 141 -19.50 -1.45 -3.24
N LEU A 142 -19.03 -1.94 -4.40
CA LEU A 142 -19.13 -1.23 -5.67
C LEU A 142 -20.57 -1.21 -6.21
N LYS A 143 -20.92 -0.16 -6.95
CA LYS A 143 -22.15 -0.13 -7.72
C LYS A 143 -22.13 -1.19 -8.81
N ALA A 144 -23.30 -1.72 -9.18
CA ALA A 144 -23.46 -2.78 -10.17
C ALA A 144 -22.72 -2.50 -11.49
N ALA A 145 -22.80 -1.28 -12.03
CA ALA A 145 -22.09 -0.88 -13.23
C ALA A 145 -20.55 -1.00 -13.10
N SER A 146 -20.01 -0.66 -11.93
CA SER A 146 -18.56 -0.80 -11.67
C SER A 146 -18.16 -2.25 -11.49
N GLN A 147 -18.99 -3.06 -10.85
CA GLN A 147 -18.79 -4.50 -10.74
C GLN A 147 -18.75 -5.18 -12.10
N GLU A 148 -19.69 -4.82 -12.99
CA GLU A 148 -19.75 -5.34 -14.36
C GLU A 148 -18.49 -5.00 -15.17
N GLN A 149 -18.04 -3.73 -15.09
CA GLN A 149 -16.83 -3.29 -15.78
C GLN A 149 -15.59 -4.00 -15.27
N LEU A 150 -15.47 -4.14 -13.94
CA LEU A 150 -14.37 -4.87 -13.34
C LEU A 150 -14.38 -6.35 -13.74
N ALA A 151 -15.57 -6.98 -13.78
CA ALA A 151 -15.71 -8.36 -14.23
C ALA A 151 -15.29 -8.53 -15.70
N ILE A 152 -15.62 -7.57 -16.58
CA ILE A 152 -15.15 -7.58 -17.97
C ILE A 152 -13.64 -7.48 -18.05
N PHE A 153 -13.04 -6.57 -17.26
CA PHE A 153 -11.59 -6.40 -17.21
C PHE A 153 -10.88 -7.65 -16.68
N LEU A 154 -11.42 -8.29 -15.65
CA LEU A 154 -10.85 -9.48 -15.02
C LEU A 154 -11.18 -10.79 -15.77
N LYS A 155 -11.96 -10.74 -16.85
CA LYS A 155 -12.36 -11.93 -17.63
C LYS A 155 -11.21 -12.86 -18.05
N PRO A 156 -9.96 -12.37 -18.33
CA PRO A 156 -8.84 -13.26 -18.62
C PRO A 156 -8.43 -14.18 -17.46
N PHE A 157 -8.80 -13.82 -16.23
CA PHE A 157 -8.45 -14.55 -15.02
C PHE A 157 -9.63 -15.41 -14.52
N THR A 158 -9.35 -16.39 -13.66
CA THR A 158 -10.36 -17.36 -13.20
C THR A 158 -10.54 -17.35 -11.69
N GLY A 159 -11.71 -17.79 -11.22
CA GLY A 159 -12.03 -17.92 -9.81
C GLY A 159 -12.80 -16.71 -9.25
N THR A 160 -12.71 -16.49 -7.93
CA THR A 160 -13.30 -15.32 -7.28
C THR A 160 -12.62 -14.02 -7.70
N VAL A 161 -13.24 -12.86 -7.46
CA VAL A 161 -12.61 -11.57 -7.78
C VAL A 161 -11.28 -11.39 -7.03
N ALA A 162 -11.17 -11.88 -5.79
CA ALA A 162 -9.92 -11.87 -5.06
C ALA A 162 -8.85 -12.72 -5.78
N GLU A 163 -9.18 -13.92 -6.20
CA GLU A 163 -8.28 -14.80 -6.96
C GLU A 163 -7.86 -14.19 -8.31
N GLN A 164 -8.78 -13.54 -9.00
CA GLN A 164 -8.49 -12.84 -10.26
C GLN A 164 -7.53 -11.66 -10.05
N LEU A 165 -7.72 -10.85 -8.99
CA LEU A 165 -6.79 -9.77 -8.65
C LEU A 165 -5.43 -10.30 -8.20
N ILE A 166 -5.37 -11.42 -7.50
CA ILE A 166 -4.11 -12.08 -7.14
C ILE A 166 -3.34 -12.50 -8.41
N GLN A 167 -4.01 -13.14 -9.36
CA GLN A 167 -3.39 -13.53 -10.65
C GLN A 167 -2.84 -12.31 -11.39
N LEU A 168 -3.63 -11.23 -11.47
CA LEU A 168 -3.20 -9.97 -12.07
C LEU A 168 -1.98 -9.37 -11.34
N THR A 169 -1.97 -9.40 -10.00
CA THR A 169 -0.85 -8.91 -9.18
C THR A 169 0.42 -9.71 -9.44
N LEU A 170 0.31 -11.03 -9.47
CA LEU A 170 1.45 -11.93 -9.69
C LEU A 170 2.00 -11.85 -11.12
N GLN A 171 1.17 -11.51 -12.11
CA GLN A 171 1.57 -11.34 -13.51
C GLN A 171 2.07 -9.93 -13.82
N SER A 172 1.98 -9.00 -12.87
CA SER A 172 2.47 -7.64 -13.05
C SER A 172 4.01 -7.58 -12.99
N ALA A 173 4.60 -6.63 -13.74
CA ALA A 173 6.05 -6.46 -13.80
C ALA A 173 6.58 -5.67 -12.58
N VAL A 174 6.26 -6.12 -11.36
CA VAL A 174 6.69 -5.48 -10.11
C VAL A 174 7.80 -6.26 -9.42
N LYS A 175 8.58 -5.58 -8.60
CA LYS A 175 9.66 -6.22 -7.85
C LYS A 175 9.14 -7.19 -6.79
N PHE A 176 8.04 -6.84 -6.12
CA PHE A 176 7.38 -7.68 -5.11
C PHE A 176 5.86 -7.61 -5.26
N ALA A 177 5.21 -8.74 -5.06
CA ALA A 177 3.75 -8.86 -4.90
C ALA A 177 3.45 -9.30 -3.47
N ILE A 178 2.70 -8.50 -2.71
CA ILE A 178 2.32 -8.80 -1.33
C ILE A 178 0.81 -8.96 -1.27
N LEU A 179 0.37 -10.13 -0.82
CA LEU A 179 -1.02 -10.55 -0.84
C LEU A 179 -1.53 -10.74 0.59
N PRO A 180 -2.57 -10.02 1.03
CA PRO A 180 -3.20 -10.25 2.33
C PRO A 180 -3.75 -11.67 2.42
N MET A 181 -3.63 -12.28 3.60
CA MET A 181 -4.19 -13.62 3.86
C MET A 181 -5.70 -13.65 3.61
N GLN A 182 -6.40 -12.56 3.92
CA GLN A 182 -7.82 -12.41 3.69
C GLN A 182 -8.19 -12.54 2.21
N ASP A 183 -7.39 -11.96 1.33
CA ASP A 183 -7.61 -12.05 -0.12
C ASP A 183 -7.24 -13.43 -0.66
N LEU A 184 -6.14 -14.03 -0.17
CA LEU A 184 -5.77 -15.41 -0.48
C LEU A 184 -6.89 -16.40 -0.16
N LEU A 185 -7.65 -16.15 0.88
CA LEU A 185 -8.78 -16.99 1.32
C LEU A 185 -10.14 -16.49 0.80
N SER A 186 -10.16 -15.45 -0.05
CA SER A 186 -11.39 -14.83 -0.59
C SER A 186 -12.41 -14.46 0.50
N LEU A 187 -11.94 -13.94 1.64
CA LEU A 187 -12.79 -13.55 2.76
C LEU A 187 -13.43 -12.18 2.51
N ASP A 188 -14.61 -11.99 3.06
CA ASP A 188 -15.32 -10.70 3.07
C ASP A 188 -14.80 -9.74 4.16
N ASP A 189 -15.44 -8.57 4.28
CA ASP A 189 -15.04 -7.51 5.23
C ASP A 189 -15.18 -7.87 6.70
N THR A 190 -15.79 -8.99 7.06
CA THR A 190 -15.75 -9.50 8.44
C THR A 190 -14.33 -9.90 8.87
N ALA A 191 -13.45 -10.10 7.88
CA ALA A 191 -12.02 -10.38 8.08
C ALA A 191 -11.13 -9.15 7.92
N ARG A 192 -11.68 -7.94 7.70
CA ARG A 192 -10.91 -6.70 7.55
C ARG A 192 -10.04 -6.46 8.78
N MET A 193 -8.77 -6.06 8.56
CA MET A 193 -7.82 -5.85 9.64
C MET A 193 -8.03 -4.53 10.35
N ASN A 194 -8.23 -3.43 9.60
CA ASN A 194 -8.34 -2.10 10.16
C ASN A 194 -9.30 -1.22 9.35
N VAL A 195 -10.06 -0.38 10.05
CA VAL A 195 -10.88 0.68 9.46
C VAL A 195 -10.27 2.02 9.84
N PRO A 196 -9.58 2.72 8.91
CA PRO A 196 -8.93 3.99 9.19
C PRO A 196 -9.89 5.02 9.81
N GLY A 197 -9.37 5.80 10.77
CA GLY A 197 -10.15 6.81 11.49
C GLY A 197 -11.07 6.27 12.58
N THR A 198 -11.01 4.96 12.90
CA THR A 198 -11.76 4.34 14.00
C THR A 198 -10.81 3.79 15.07
N ILE A 199 -11.33 3.64 16.30
CA ILE A 199 -10.59 3.14 17.46
C ILE A 199 -11.37 1.98 18.08
N GLY A 200 -10.63 0.96 18.54
CA GLY A 200 -11.19 -0.19 19.24
C GLY A 200 -11.56 -1.36 18.33
N SER A 201 -12.33 -2.30 18.88
CA SER A 201 -12.79 -3.50 18.16
C SER A 201 -13.63 -3.15 16.93
N PRO A 202 -13.52 -3.90 15.81
CA PRO A 202 -12.70 -5.12 15.63
C PRO A 202 -11.27 -4.87 15.05
N ASN A 203 -10.77 -3.62 15.07
CA ASN A 203 -9.48 -3.30 14.46
C ASN A 203 -8.34 -4.12 15.08
N TRP A 204 -7.47 -4.69 14.21
CA TRP A 204 -6.29 -5.46 14.59
C TRP A 204 -6.57 -6.76 15.35
N GLU A 205 -7.81 -7.27 15.33
CA GLU A 205 -8.22 -8.47 16.07
C GLU A 205 -8.35 -9.72 15.20
N TRP A 206 -8.46 -9.56 13.87
CA TRP A 206 -8.59 -10.70 12.97
C TRP A 206 -7.37 -11.64 13.07
N LYS A 207 -7.63 -12.93 13.14
CA LYS A 207 -6.61 -13.99 13.18
C LYS A 207 -7.01 -15.14 12.27
N LEU A 208 -6.02 -15.70 11.60
CA LEU A 208 -6.20 -16.95 10.87
C LEU A 208 -6.52 -18.08 11.86
N LYS A 209 -7.64 -18.78 11.63
CA LYS A 209 -8.10 -19.86 12.54
C LYS A 209 -7.37 -21.18 12.31
N ASP A 210 -7.11 -21.53 11.06
CA ASP A 210 -6.38 -22.72 10.66
C ASP A 210 -5.70 -22.53 9.29
N PHE A 211 -4.80 -23.43 8.90
CA PHE A 211 -4.03 -23.36 7.68
C PHE A 211 -4.57 -24.24 6.53
N SER A 212 -5.64 -24.99 6.73
CA SER A 212 -6.12 -25.99 5.74
C SER A 212 -6.53 -25.32 4.41
N ALA A 213 -7.28 -24.23 4.47
CA ALA A 213 -7.67 -23.45 3.29
C ALA A 213 -6.46 -22.81 2.60
N PHE A 214 -5.46 -22.37 3.37
CA PHE A 214 -4.23 -21.78 2.85
C PHE A 214 -3.38 -22.81 2.09
N GLU A 215 -3.24 -24.03 2.56
CA GLU A 215 -2.54 -25.10 1.84
C GLU A 215 -3.16 -25.39 0.47
N THR A 216 -4.48 -25.34 0.39
CA THR A 216 -5.22 -25.48 -0.87
C THR A 216 -4.93 -24.32 -1.80
N MET A 217 -4.93 -23.09 -1.28
CA MET A 217 -4.63 -21.88 -2.04
C MET A 217 -3.19 -21.87 -2.58
N ILE A 218 -2.19 -22.28 -1.79
CA ILE A 218 -0.79 -22.38 -2.25
C ILE A 218 -0.67 -23.32 -3.46
N LYS A 219 -1.35 -24.46 -3.45
CA LYS A 219 -1.36 -25.36 -4.59
C LYS A 219 -1.94 -24.70 -5.84
N LYS A 220 -2.99 -23.90 -5.66
CA LYS A 220 -3.65 -23.14 -6.73
C LYS A 220 -2.76 -22.04 -7.31
N ILE A 221 -2.09 -21.25 -6.43
CA ILE A 221 -1.16 -20.19 -6.84
C ILE A 221 -0.03 -20.74 -7.73
N LYS A 222 0.48 -21.93 -7.43
CA LYS A 222 1.53 -22.58 -8.24
C LYS A 222 1.09 -22.92 -9.67
N THR A 223 -0.19 -22.86 -9.98
CA THR A 223 -0.74 -23.11 -11.31
C THR A 223 -1.02 -21.83 -12.10
N TRP A 224 -0.90 -20.67 -11.49
CA TRP A 224 -1.08 -19.35 -12.10
C TRP A 224 0.26 -18.78 -12.57
#